data_8342ced59d69cc90015a8153f236f0db
#
_entry.id   8342ced59d69cc90015a8153f236f0db
#
_cell.length_a   1.000
_cell.length_b   1.000
_cell.length_c   1.000
_cell.angle_alpha   90.00
_cell.angle_beta   90.00
_cell.angle_gamma   90.00
#
_symmetry.space_group_name_H-M   'P 1'
#
loop_
_entity.id
_entity.type
_entity.pdbx_description
1 polymer ?
#
loop_
_entity_poly.entity_id
_entity_poly.type
_entity_poly.pdbx_seq_one_letter_code
_entity_poly.pdbx_strand_id
1 'polypeptide(L)'
;MPTKPPLSLIPYRPATDGPLLRTWVTTRAELMTWAGPNFTWPLDDAQLAAYATEPGRRVWTALSPAGEPVGHASLSGTRLGRVLIAPGARAHGLGSALVSRAVELCFDELHLPEITLGVWAHNTAALRIYEKLGFRTQQVIEDVERVDGTPWSAVQMRLPSPHRSQ
;
A
#
# COMPACT_ATOMS: atom_id res chain seq x y z
N MET A 1 4.30 -20.02 18.18
CA MET A 1 4.63 -18.98 17.19
C MET A 1 3.44 -18.08 16.99
N PRO A 2 3.62 -16.79 17.20
CA PRO A 2 2.53 -15.87 16.89
C PRO A 2 2.28 -15.88 15.39
N THR A 3 1.05 -16.12 15.02
CA THR A 3 0.62 -16.01 13.62
C THR A 3 0.14 -14.59 13.35
N LYS A 4 0.36 -14.12 12.12
CA LYS A 4 -0.17 -12.81 11.71
C LYS A 4 -1.69 -12.86 11.76
N PRO A 5 -2.36 -11.76 12.19
CA PRO A 5 -3.81 -11.72 12.16
C PRO A 5 -4.30 -11.93 10.73
N PRO A 6 -5.30 -12.80 10.51
CA PRO A 6 -5.84 -12.96 9.16
C PRO A 6 -6.62 -11.72 8.76
N LEU A 7 -6.29 -11.17 7.60
CA LEU A 7 -7.00 -10.04 7.01
C LEU A 7 -7.69 -10.47 5.73
N SER A 8 -8.85 -9.90 5.46
CA SER A 8 -9.55 -10.07 4.19
C SER A 8 -9.36 -8.82 3.35
N LEU A 9 -9.12 -8.98 2.06
CA LEU A 9 -9.11 -7.86 1.12
C LEU A 9 -10.40 -7.92 0.32
N ILE A 10 -11.21 -6.88 0.46
CA ILE A 10 -12.46 -6.75 -0.29
C ILE A 10 -12.35 -5.57 -1.25
N PRO A 11 -13.14 -5.54 -2.33
CA PRO A 11 -13.16 -4.38 -3.20
C PRO A 11 -13.49 -3.10 -2.43
N TYR A 12 -12.75 -2.04 -2.73
CA TYR A 12 -12.94 -0.72 -2.13
C TYR A 12 -14.34 -0.20 -2.47
N ARG A 13 -15.04 0.30 -1.46
CA ARG A 13 -16.39 0.84 -1.57
C ARG A 13 -16.33 2.35 -1.43
N PRO A 14 -16.39 3.12 -2.54
CA PRO A 14 -16.15 4.57 -2.48
C PRO A 14 -17.04 5.31 -1.49
N ALA A 15 -18.31 4.97 -1.43
CA ALA A 15 -19.26 5.67 -0.56
C ALA A 15 -19.01 5.42 0.93
N THR A 16 -18.51 4.24 1.28
CA THR A 16 -18.29 3.83 2.68
C THR A 16 -16.83 4.03 3.09
N ASP A 17 -15.92 3.56 2.24
CA ASP A 17 -14.50 3.49 2.57
C ASP A 17 -13.76 4.79 2.28
N GLY A 18 -14.25 5.60 1.33
CA GLY A 18 -13.63 6.88 1.00
C GLY A 18 -13.62 7.87 2.16
N PRO A 19 -14.79 8.18 2.75
CA PRO A 19 -14.83 9.04 3.93
C PRO A 19 -13.97 8.53 5.08
N LEU A 20 -13.94 7.21 5.30
CA LEU A 20 -13.13 6.61 6.35
C LEU A 20 -11.64 6.78 6.05
N LEU A 21 -11.22 6.51 4.83
CA LEU A 21 -9.83 6.67 4.39
C LEU A 21 -9.34 8.10 4.62
N ARG A 22 -10.19 9.09 4.37
CA ARG A 22 -9.85 10.49 4.63
C ARG A 22 -9.58 10.78 6.09
N THR A 23 -10.21 10.04 7.01
CA THR A 23 -9.92 10.19 8.44
C THR A 23 -8.58 9.58 8.84
N TRP A 24 -8.02 8.70 8.00
CA TRP A 24 -6.73 8.06 8.27
C TRP A 24 -5.54 8.88 7.78
N VAL A 25 -5.77 9.85 6.90
CA VAL A 25 -4.74 10.69 6.31
C VAL A 25 -5.10 12.14 6.61
N THR A 26 -4.51 12.71 7.65
CA THR A 26 -4.93 13.98 8.22
C THR A 26 -3.96 15.12 8.02
N THR A 27 -2.79 14.88 7.45
CA THR A 27 -1.80 15.93 7.15
C THR A 27 -1.26 15.77 5.74
N ARG A 28 -0.69 16.87 5.22
CA ARG A 28 -0.03 16.84 3.91
C ARG A 28 1.13 15.84 3.88
N ALA A 29 1.92 15.78 4.95
CA ALA A 29 3.05 14.87 5.05
C ALA A 29 2.58 13.41 5.07
N GLU A 30 1.48 13.10 5.76
CA GLU A 30 0.89 11.76 5.74
C GLU A 30 0.39 11.38 4.36
N LEU A 31 -0.21 12.32 3.64
CA LEU A 31 -0.66 12.10 2.27
C LEU A 31 0.52 11.75 1.37
N MET A 32 1.61 12.50 1.47
CA MET A 32 2.82 12.23 0.68
C MET A 32 3.45 10.89 1.04
N THR A 33 3.47 10.55 2.32
CA THR A 33 4.00 9.25 2.79
C THR A 33 3.21 8.09 2.19
N TRP A 34 1.88 8.19 2.21
CA TRP A 34 0.99 7.13 1.74
C TRP A 34 0.92 7.04 0.23
N ALA A 35 0.76 8.15 -0.45
CA ALA A 35 0.36 8.17 -1.86
C ALA A 35 1.34 8.91 -2.78
N GLY A 36 2.43 9.47 -2.24
CA GLY A 36 3.34 10.29 -3.02
C GLY A 36 2.66 11.53 -3.56
N PRO A 37 3.15 12.08 -4.69
CA PRO A 37 2.60 13.31 -5.25
C PRO A 37 1.34 13.12 -6.09
N ASN A 38 0.69 11.98 -5.99
CA ASN A 38 -0.44 11.62 -6.86
C ASN A 38 -1.77 12.27 -6.47
N PHE A 39 -1.85 12.81 -5.26
CA PHE A 39 -3.00 13.55 -4.78
C PHE A 39 -2.57 14.94 -4.32
N THR A 40 -3.52 15.87 -4.29
CA THR A 40 -3.30 17.20 -3.74
C THR A 40 -3.95 17.31 -2.37
N TRP A 41 -3.34 18.11 -1.49
CA TRP A 41 -3.89 18.38 -0.17
C TRP A 41 -4.86 19.57 -0.24
N PRO A 42 -6.03 19.51 0.38
CA PRO A 42 -6.56 18.39 1.15
C PRO A 42 -7.10 17.26 0.26
N LEU A 43 -7.00 16.04 0.76
CA LEU A 43 -7.56 14.87 0.09
C LEU A 43 -9.09 14.96 0.12
N ASP A 44 -9.73 14.76 -1.03
CA ASP A 44 -11.19 14.86 -1.13
C ASP A 44 -11.80 13.65 -1.86
N ASP A 45 -13.12 13.57 -1.82
CA ASP A 45 -13.85 12.46 -2.41
C ASP A 45 -13.70 12.38 -3.92
N ALA A 46 -13.57 13.53 -4.60
CA ALA A 46 -13.41 13.55 -6.05
C ALA A 46 -12.08 12.92 -6.47
N GLN A 47 -11.00 13.21 -5.75
CA GLN A 47 -9.70 12.59 -6.00
C GLN A 47 -9.74 11.09 -5.76
N LEU A 48 -10.38 10.64 -4.68
CA LEU A 48 -10.49 9.23 -4.36
C LEU A 48 -11.35 8.49 -5.38
N ALA A 49 -12.43 9.12 -5.87
CA ALA A 49 -13.27 8.53 -6.89
C ALA A 49 -12.52 8.35 -8.21
N ALA A 50 -11.75 9.36 -8.63
CA ALA A 50 -10.93 9.28 -9.84
C ALA A 50 -9.87 8.18 -9.72
N TYR A 51 -9.22 8.10 -8.58
CA TYR A 51 -8.24 7.06 -8.28
C TYR A 51 -8.86 5.66 -8.37
N ALA A 52 -10.00 5.46 -7.74
CA ALA A 52 -10.65 4.15 -7.66
C ALA A 52 -11.18 3.67 -9.02
N THR A 53 -11.38 4.58 -9.97
CA THR A 53 -11.93 4.25 -11.29
C THR A 53 -10.89 4.28 -12.41
N GLU A 54 -9.60 4.45 -12.10
CA GLU A 54 -8.55 4.37 -13.11
C GLU A 54 -8.56 3.00 -13.80
N PRO A 55 -8.50 2.98 -15.15
CA PRO A 55 -8.43 1.72 -15.88
C PRO A 55 -7.24 0.86 -15.43
N GLY A 56 -7.48 -0.44 -15.22
CA GLY A 56 -6.43 -1.37 -14.82
C GLY A 56 -6.02 -1.31 -13.36
N ARG A 57 -6.66 -0.45 -12.56
CA ARG A 57 -6.37 -0.36 -11.13
C ARG A 57 -7.35 -1.20 -10.33
N ARG A 58 -6.80 -1.97 -9.38
CA ARG A 58 -7.58 -2.67 -8.36
C ARG A 58 -7.37 -1.98 -7.03
N VAL A 59 -8.46 -1.74 -6.29
CA VAL A 59 -8.39 -1.05 -5.01
C VAL A 59 -9.11 -1.89 -3.97
N TRP A 60 -8.49 -2.08 -2.82
CA TRP A 60 -9.01 -2.94 -1.76
C TRP A 60 -9.07 -2.21 -0.42
N THR A 61 -10.08 -2.61 0.35
CA THR A 61 -10.14 -2.31 1.79
C THR A 61 -9.80 -3.59 2.54
N ALA A 62 -8.92 -3.48 3.52
CA ALA A 62 -8.55 -4.61 4.37
C ALA A 62 -9.48 -4.64 5.57
N LEU A 63 -10.07 -5.81 5.83
CA LEU A 63 -10.93 -6.04 6.99
C LEU A 63 -10.25 -6.93 8.01
N SER A 64 -10.43 -6.61 9.28
CA SER A 64 -10.00 -7.47 10.39
C SER A 64 -10.86 -8.74 10.44
N PRO A 65 -10.48 -9.74 11.27
CA PRO A 65 -11.34 -10.92 11.47
C PRO A 65 -12.73 -10.57 11.95
N ALA A 66 -12.91 -9.44 12.65
CA ALA A 66 -14.21 -8.97 13.10
C ALA A 66 -14.99 -8.22 12.01
N GLY A 67 -14.43 -8.06 10.82
CA GLY A 67 -15.06 -7.37 9.71
C GLY A 67 -14.91 -5.86 9.72
N GLU A 68 -14.01 -5.32 10.53
CA GLU A 68 -13.78 -3.87 10.60
C GLU A 68 -12.73 -3.43 9.59
N PRO A 69 -12.95 -2.30 8.89
CA PRO A 69 -11.94 -1.74 8.00
C PRO A 69 -10.70 -1.30 8.79
N VAL A 70 -9.55 -1.87 8.45
CA VAL A 70 -8.29 -1.57 9.15
C VAL A 70 -7.16 -1.17 8.21
N GLY A 71 -7.40 -1.22 6.90
CA GLY A 71 -6.32 -0.87 5.96
C GLY A 71 -6.80 -0.69 4.53
N HIS A 72 -5.85 -0.35 3.68
CA HIS A 72 -6.07 -0.02 2.28
C HIS A 72 -4.87 -0.45 1.45
N ALA A 73 -5.10 -0.87 0.23
CA ALA A 73 -4.04 -1.14 -0.73
C ALA A 73 -4.58 -1.04 -2.15
N SER A 74 -3.71 -0.83 -3.12
CA SER A 74 -4.10 -0.86 -4.53
C SER A 74 -3.02 -1.49 -5.40
N LEU A 75 -3.44 -1.94 -6.57
CA LEU A 75 -2.58 -2.57 -7.56
C LEU A 75 -2.88 -1.99 -8.93
N SER A 76 -1.84 -1.56 -9.64
CA SER A 76 -1.95 -1.11 -11.03
C SER A 76 -0.93 -1.90 -11.84
N GLY A 77 -1.38 -2.78 -12.74
CA GLY A 77 -0.49 -3.73 -13.40
C GLY A 77 0.17 -4.64 -12.37
N THR A 78 1.49 -4.59 -12.27
CA THR A 78 2.25 -5.32 -11.24
C THR A 78 2.61 -4.48 -10.03
N ARG A 79 2.24 -3.19 -10.04
CA ARG A 79 2.68 -2.24 -9.01
C ARG A 79 1.69 -2.18 -7.86
N LEU A 80 2.11 -2.74 -6.74
CA LEU A 80 1.40 -2.64 -5.46
C LEU A 80 1.71 -1.28 -4.85
N GLY A 81 0.72 -0.59 -4.38
CA GLY A 81 0.94 0.74 -3.80
C GLY A 81 -0.17 1.18 -2.88
N ARG A 82 0.03 2.36 -2.33
CA ARG A 82 -0.89 3.04 -1.41
C ARG A 82 -1.35 2.13 -0.28
N VAL A 83 -0.39 1.36 0.27
CA VAL A 83 -0.61 0.49 1.42
C VAL A 83 -0.71 1.35 2.67
N LEU A 84 -1.78 1.21 3.41
CA LEU A 84 -2.05 2.01 4.61
C LEU A 84 -2.75 1.16 5.66
N ILE A 85 -2.32 1.30 6.90
CA ILE A 85 -3.03 0.75 8.06
C ILE A 85 -3.68 1.91 8.81
N ALA A 86 -4.93 1.73 9.22
CA ALA A 86 -5.66 2.72 10.00
C ALA A 86 -4.85 3.10 11.25
N PRO A 87 -4.80 4.41 11.61
CA PRO A 87 -3.98 4.84 12.76
C PRO A 87 -4.25 4.08 14.05
N GLY A 88 -5.52 3.78 14.35
CA GLY A 88 -5.89 3.04 15.55
C GLY A 88 -5.53 1.56 15.53
N ALA A 89 -5.13 1.04 14.38
CA ALA A 89 -4.77 -0.39 14.22
C ALA A 89 -3.27 -0.61 14.04
N ARG A 90 -2.48 0.45 14.07
CA ARG A 90 -1.02 0.35 13.91
C ARG A 90 -0.37 -0.34 15.11
N ALA A 91 0.86 -0.82 14.92
CA ALA A 91 1.68 -1.49 15.94
C ALA A 91 1.15 -2.86 16.38
N HIS A 92 0.24 -3.48 15.60
CA HIS A 92 -0.28 -4.81 15.89
C HIS A 92 0.10 -5.85 14.83
N GLY A 93 1.15 -5.58 14.05
CA GLY A 93 1.59 -6.48 12.98
C GLY A 93 0.68 -6.48 11.76
N LEU A 94 -0.29 -5.56 11.68
CA LEU A 94 -1.27 -5.53 10.60
C LEU A 94 -0.67 -5.10 9.27
N GLY A 95 0.35 -4.24 9.28
CA GLY A 95 1.05 -3.85 8.05
C GLY A 95 1.65 -5.05 7.33
N SER A 96 2.35 -5.90 8.08
CA SER A 96 2.93 -7.13 7.55
C SER A 96 1.85 -8.10 7.09
N ALA A 97 0.76 -8.24 7.85
CA ALA A 97 -0.37 -9.10 7.51
C ALA A 97 -1.05 -8.62 6.22
N LEU A 98 -1.25 -7.32 6.07
CA LEU A 98 -1.87 -6.74 4.89
C LEU A 98 -1.03 -7.00 3.64
N VAL A 99 0.27 -6.72 3.71
CA VAL A 99 1.16 -6.93 2.55
C VAL A 99 1.25 -8.42 2.22
N SER A 100 1.35 -9.30 3.22
CA SER A 100 1.35 -10.76 2.99
C SER A 100 0.09 -11.19 2.25
N ARG A 101 -1.08 -10.71 2.67
CA ARG A 101 -2.35 -11.06 2.03
C ARG A 101 -2.41 -10.53 0.59
N ALA A 102 -1.94 -9.30 0.36
CA ALA A 102 -1.88 -8.72 -0.98
C ALA A 102 -0.94 -9.51 -1.90
N VAL A 103 0.21 -9.95 -1.38
CA VAL A 103 1.16 -10.79 -2.14
C VAL A 103 0.52 -12.12 -2.53
N GLU A 104 -0.16 -12.78 -1.60
CA GLU A 104 -0.88 -14.03 -1.90
C GLU A 104 -1.90 -13.82 -3.01
N LEU A 105 -2.68 -12.75 -2.90
CA LEU A 105 -3.71 -12.45 -3.90
C LEU A 105 -3.09 -12.22 -5.28
N CYS A 106 -2.01 -11.45 -5.34
CA CYS A 106 -1.33 -11.15 -6.61
C CYS A 106 -0.78 -12.40 -7.28
N PHE A 107 -0.18 -13.30 -6.52
CA PHE A 107 0.46 -14.49 -7.10
C PHE A 107 -0.51 -15.65 -7.28
N ASP A 108 -1.36 -15.91 -6.29
CA ASP A 108 -2.20 -17.11 -6.31
C ASP A 108 -3.53 -16.91 -7.03
N GLU A 109 -4.09 -15.71 -7.00
CA GLU A 109 -5.38 -15.42 -7.64
C GLU A 109 -5.23 -14.66 -8.96
N LEU A 110 -4.34 -13.66 -9.02
CA LEU A 110 -4.13 -12.86 -10.23
C LEU A 110 -3.02 -13.39 -11.13
N HIS A 111 -2.24 -14.35 -10.65
CA HIS A 111 -1.17 -15.01 -11.42
C HIS A 111 -0.15 -14.03 -12.00
N LEU A 112 0.19 -12.99 -11.24
CA LEU A 112 1.18 -12.02 -11.70
C LEU A 112 2.58 -12.65 -11.75
N PRO A 113 3.43 -12.27 -12.72
CA PRO A 113 4.80 -12.77 -12.79
C PRO A 113 5.72 -12.13 -11.76
N GLU A 114 5.34 -10.99 -11.23
CA GLU A 114 6.11 -10.24 -10.25
C GLU A 114 5.23 -9.18 -9.58
N ILE A 115 5.71 -8.63 -8.47
CA ILE A 115 5.14 -7.46 -7.84
C ILE A 115 6.24 -6.41 -7.72
N THR A 116 5.92 -5.18 -8.10
CA THR A 116 6.83 -4.04 -7.94
C THR A 116 6.18 -3.04 -6.99
N LEU A 117 6.99 -2.22 -6.33
CA LEU A 117 6.50 -1.14 -5.47
C LEU A 117 7.56 -0.07 -5.28
N GLY A 118 7.11 1.08 -4.82
CA GLY A 118 8.00 2.16 -4.39
C GLY A 118 7.73 2.48 -2.92
N VAL A 119 8.79 2.78 -2.18
CA VAL A 119 8.70 3.14 -0.77
C VAL A 119 9.71 4.24 -0.48
N TRP A 120 9.34 5.19 0.38
CA TRP A 120 10.27 6.26 0.77
C TRP A 120 11.45 5.67 1.54
N ALA A 121 12.66 6.13 1.21
CA ALA A 121 13.90 5.59 1.78
C ALA A 121 13.95 5.72 3.30
N HIS A 122 13.31 6.75 3.86
CA HIS A 122 13.27 6.97 5.31
C HIS A 122 12.15 6.21 6.01
N ASN A 123 11.27 5.53 5.26
CA ASN A 123 10.21 4.70 5.85
C ASN A 123 10.77 3.32 6.18
N THR A 124 11.58 3.25 7.23
CA THR A 124 12.31 2.04 7.60
C THR A 124 11.38 0.90 8.02
N ALA A 125 10.25 1.21 8.63
CA ALA A 125 9.28 0.19 9.03
C ALA A 125 8.70 -0.53 7.82
N ALA A 126 8.32 0.21 6.78
CA ALA A 126 7.79 -0.37 5.54
C ALA A 126 8.88 -1.18 4.82
N LEU A 127 10.10 -0.63 4.72
CA LEU A 127 11.22 -1.33 4.09
C LEU A 127 11.46 -2.70 4.73
N ARG A 128 11.41 -2.77 6.06
CA ARG A 128 11.60 -4.03 6.78
C ARG A 128 10.51 -5.05 6.45
N ILE A 129 9.26 -4.60 6.34
CA ILE A 129 8.14 -5.48 5.98
C ILE A 129 8.39 -6.08 4.59
N TYR A 130 8.72 -5.24 3.63
CA TYR A 130 8.95 -5.69 2.25
C TYR A 130 10.17 -6.61 2.15
N GLU A 131 11.28 -6.27 2.79
CA GLU A 131 12.49 -7.08 2.78
C GLU A 131 12.23 -8.48 3.38
N LYS A 132 11.49 -8.55 4.49
CA LYS A 132 11.15 -9.83 5.11
C LYS A 132 10.30 -10.71 4.22
N LEU A 133 9.49 -10.11 3.35
CA LEU A 133 8.66 -10.85 2.41
C LEU A 133 9.43 -11.25 1.13
N GLY A 134 10.67 -10.83 1.00
CA GLY A 134 11.55 -11.20 -0.10
C GLY A 134 11.71 -10.15 -1.19
N PHE A 135 11.09 -8.97 -1.02
CA PHE A 135 11.30 -7.87 -1.96
C PHE A 135 12.76 -7.43 -1.94
N ARG A 136 13.30 -7.14 -3.11
CA ARG A 136 14.69 -6.67 -3.29
C ARG A 136 14.70 -5.30 -3.92
N THR A 137 15.61 -4.46 -3.46
CA THR A 137 15.82 -3.14 -4.04
C THR A 137 16.35 -3.26 -5.47
N GLN A 138 15.67 -2.59 -6.40
CA GLN A 138 16.07 -2.51 -7.80
C GLN A 138 16.79 -1.20 -8.10
N GLN A 139 16.33 -0.12 -7.47
CA GLN A 139 16.85 1.22 -7.74
C GLN A 139 16.52 2.13 -6.55
N VAL A 140 17.40 3.07 -6.28
CA VAL A 140 17.15 4.18 -5.36
C VAL A 140 17.15 5.46 -6.19
N ILE A 141 16.06 6.22 -6.12
CA ILE A 141 15.93 7.50 -6.82
C ILE A 141 16.07 8.59 -5.77
N GLU A 142 17.18 9.30 -5.79
CA GLU A 142 17.48 10.32 -4.79
C GLU A 142 16.71 11.62 -5.07
N ASP A 143 16.30 12.27 -4.00
CA ASP A 143 15.70 13.62 -4.03
C ASP A 143 14.57 13.75 -5.04
N VAL A 144 13.69 12.74 -5.10
CA VAL A 144 12.61 12.68 -6.07
C VAL A 144 11.50 13.67 -5.76
N GLU A 145 11.32 14.03 -4.49
CA GLU A 145 10.34 15.01 -4.04
C GLU A 145 10.90 15.85 -2.90
N ARG A 146 10.36 17.06 -2.72
CA ARG A 146 10.63 17.91 -1.55
C ARG A 146 9.36 18.08 -0.73
N VAL A 147 9.47 17.78 0.56
CA VAL A 147 8.35 17.92 1.50
C VAL A 147 8.82 18.86 2.61
N ASP A 148 8.20 20.03 2.67
CA ASP A 148 8.56 21.07 3.64
C ASP A 148 10.08 21.39 3.63
N GLY A 149 10.66 21.47 2.42
CA GLY A 149 12.07 21.78 2.22
C GLY A 149 13.01 20.61 2.38
N THR A 150 12.54 19.45 2.81
CA THR A 150 13.35 18.24 2.98
C THR A 150 13.26 17.36 1.73
N PRO A 151 14.40 16.95 1.14
CA PRO A 151 14.35 16.03 0.01
C PRO A 151 14.00 14.62 0.47
N TRP A 152 13.10 13.98 -0.27
CA TRP A 152 12.69 12.59 -0.04
C TRP A 152 13.15 11.72 -1.20
N SER A 153 13.75 10.57 -0.87
CA SER A 153 14.25 9.61 -1.83
C SER A 153 13.37 8.37 -1.84
N ALA A 154 13.21 7.76 -3.01
CA ALA A 154 12.36 6.58 -3.18
C ALA A 154 13.18 5.33 -3.47
N VAL A 155 12.80 4.22 -2.87
CA VAL A 155 13.38 2.90 -3.13
C VAL A 155 12.38 2.12 -3.97
N GLN A 156 12.81 1.66 -5.14
CA GLN A 156 12.00 0.80 -6.00
C GLN A 156 12.36 -0.65 -5.71
N MET A 157 11.36 -1.47 -5.42
CA MET A 157 11.55 -2.86 -5.02
C MET A 157 10.77 -3.82 -5.91
N ARG A 158 11.20 -5.07 -5.94
CA ARG A 158 10.60 -6.11 -6.77
C ARG A 158 10.59 -7.45 -6.04
N LEU A 159 9.50 -8.21 -6.25
CA LEU A 159 9.37 -9.58 -5.79
C LEU A 159 8.90 -10.45 -6.97
N PRO A 160 9.73 -11.36 -7.48
CA PRO A 160 9.28 -12.27 -8.53
C PRO A 160 8.35 -13.33 -7.96
N SER A 161 7.45 -13.84 -8.80
CA SER A 161 6.53 -14.90 -8.39
C SER A 161 7.30 -16.19 -8.05
N PRO A 162 6.98 -16.85 -6.94
CA PRO A 162 7.56 -18.14 -6.61
C PRO A 162 7.04 -19.28 -7.51
N HIS A 163 5.93 -19.04 -8.23
CA HIS A 163 5.30 -20.03 -9.12
C HIS A 163 5.80 -19.94 -10.55
N ARG A 164 6.74 -19.04 -10.82
CA ARG A 164 7.22 -18.83 -12.18
C ARG A 164 8.05 -20.02 -12.65
N SER A 165 7.63 -20.63 -13.75
CA SER A 165 8.41 -21.69 -14.40
C SER A 165 9.73 -21.13 -14.93
N GLN A 166 10.78 -21.90 -14.80
CA GLN A 166 12.08 -21.56 -15.37
C GLN A 166 12.17 -21.98 -16.82
#